data_7ecd134e16893a3b6400187a1974892b
#
_entry.id   7ecd134e16893a3b6400187a1974892b
#
_cell.length_a   1.000
_cell.length_b   1.000
_cell.length_c   1.000
_cell.angle_alpha   90.00
_cell.angle_beta   90.00
_cell.angle_gamma   90.00
#
_symmetry.space_group_name_H-M   'P 1'
#
loop_
_entity.id
_entity.type
_entity.pdbx_description
1 polymer ?
#
loop_
_entity_poly.entity_id
_entity_poly.type
_entity_poly.pdbx_seq_one_letter_code
_entity_poly.pdbx_strand_id
1 'polypeptide(L)'
;MYKRQPQTIIVEKFSEYVANGEVPTQFVCTESEHSAMTTCVAAAATGARTFTASASAGLALMHEMLFVASGSRVPIVMAIANRALSSPLNIHGDQSDSMAARDSGWIQIYVENAQEVYDSIVQAFKIAEDLSVSLPIMICLDGFTLSHSLENVNVLSDDSVKAFVGERNLPNVLTHEGKTVPFKLDPANPMTMGPVAFQNYYFEFKRQQEEGMKNAMKVIQDVHSEYGKISGRSYGNGLIDAYKLSDAEIVVVCVGSTSGTLKVIVDELRSEGVKAGLLRLRTFRPLPVEELQNALKNAKAIAVMDKSMSFGGFGGAVFHEVRHSLYDTQTRPPIVNYIYGLGGRDHSPNELRKIFENLLHIAKTGNKDTQVHYLGLRE
;
A
#
# COMPACT_ATOMS: atom_id res chain seq x y z
N MET A 1 -23.22 12.69 -2.73
CA MET A 1 -22.02 13.34 -3.22
C MET A 1 -20.79 13.13 -2.30
N TYR A 2 -20.88 13.38 -0.99
CA TYR A 2 -19.74 13.27 -0.07
C TYR A 2 -19.23 11.84 0.24
N LYS A 3 -19.98 10.77 -0.03
CA LYS A 3 -19.58 9.39 0.29
C LYS A 3 -18.43 8.85 -0.58
N ARG A 4 -18.18 9.42 -1.76
CA ARG A 4 -17.22 8.88 -2.74
C ARG A 4 -15.92 9.67 -2.87
N GLN A 5 -15.83 10.87 -2.31
CA GLN A 5 -14.57 11.63 -2.33
C GLN A 5 -13.54 11.01 -1.40
N PRO A 6 -12.23 11.04 -1.71
CA PRO A 6 -11.59 11.76 -2.81
C PRO A 6 -11.32 10.92 -4.07
N GLN A 7 -11.87 9.71 -4.23
CA GLN A 7 -11.65 8.84 -5.39
C GLN A 7 -12.62 9.09 -6.57
N THR A 8 -13.62 9.95 -6.44
CA THR A 8 -14.70 10.17 -7.41
C THR A 8 -14.18 10.50 -8.82
N ILE A 9 -13.14 11.32 -8.92
CA ILE A 9 -12.55 11.74 -10.21
C ILE A 9 -12.04 10.52 -11.01
N ILE A 10 -11.46 9.51 -10.36
CA ILE A 10 -10.99 8.28 -11.01
C ILE A 10 -12.17 7.55 -11.66
N VAL A 11 -13.25 7.37 -10.91
CA VAL A 11 -14.45 6.65 -11.36
C VAL A 11 -15.17 7.41 -12.46
N GLU A 12 -15.34 8.73 -12.33
CA GLU A 12 -16.00 9.58 -13.31
C GLU A 12 -15.24 9.56 -14.65
N LYS A 13 -13.93 9.77 -14.64
CA LYS A 13 -13.12 9.75 -15.86
C LYS A 13 -13.10 8.38 -16.52
N PHE A 14 -13.01 7.32 -15.75
CA PHE A 14 -13.05 5.97 -16.29
C PHE A 14 -14.41 5.66 -16.93
N SER A 15 -15.53 6.06 -16.30
CA SER A 15 -16.87 5.89 -16.87
C SER A 15 -17.06 6.67 -18.17
N GLU A 16 -16.47 7.87 -18.26
CA GLU A 16 -16.46 8.71 -19.47
C GLU A 16 -15.72 8.00 -20.62
N TYR A 17 -14.51 7.47 -20.39
CA TYR A 17 -13.75 6.72 -21.40
C TYR A 17 -14.50 5.48 -21.90
N VAL A 18 -15.17 4.75 -21.01
CA VAL A 18 -16.01 3.60 -21.40
C VAL A 18 -17.22 4.05 -22.22
N ALA A 19 -17.92 5.11 -21.79
CA ALA A 19 -19.09 5.64 -22.48
C ALA A 19 -18.76 6.18 -23.89
N ASN A 20 -17.57 6.76 -24.06
CA ASN A 20 -17.08 7.26 -25.34
C ASN A 20 -16.52 6.14 -26.25
N GLY A 21 -16.44 4.91 -25.76
CA GLY A 21 -15.86 3.78 -26.52
C GLY A 21 -14.32 3.84 -26.64
N GLU A 22 -13.66 4.66 -25.83
CA GLU A 22 -12.20 4.82 -25.86
C GLU A 22 -11.48 3.60 -25.26
N VAL A 23 -12.15 2.88 -24.35
CA VAL A 23 -11.63 1.65 -23.74
C VAL A 23 -12.65 0.51 -23.85
N PRO A 24 -12.23 -0.68 -24.29
CA PRO A 24 -13.11 -1.86 -24.45
C PRO A 24 -13.32 -2.57 -23.11
N THR A 25 -13.82 -1.86 -22.10
CA THR A 25 -14.00 -2.35 -20.74
C THR A 25 -15.44 -2.21 -20.32
N GLN A 26 -15.96 -3.16 -19.55
CA GLN A 26 -17.29 -3.04 -18.96
C GLN A 26 -17.21 -2.23 -17.66
N PHE A 27 -18.04 -1.19 -17.59
CA PHE A 27 -18.25 -0.40 -16.38
C PHE A 27 -19.52 -0.84 -15.68
N VAL A 28 -19.41 -1.40 -14.49
CA VAL A 28 -20.55 -1.94 -13.73
C VAL A 28 -20.87 -1.01 -12.56
N CYS A 29 -22.05 -0.42 -12.59
CA CYS A 29 -22.57 0.37 -11.47
C CYS A 29 -23.25 -0.55 -10.45
N THR A 30 -22.94 -0.35 -9.20
CA THR A 30 -23.52 -1.09 -8.07
C THR A 30 -24.11 -0.13 -7.04
N GLU A 31 -24.98 -0.63 -6.17
CA GLU A 31 -25.66 0.17 -5.15
C GLU A 31 -24.78 0.46 -3.92
N SER A 32 -23.73 -0.34 -3.71
CA SER A 32 -22.82 -0.18 -2.55
C SER A 32 -21.40 -0.64 -2.85
N GLU A 33 -20.46 -0.22 -2.02
CA GLU A 33 -19.07 -0.65 -2.10
C GLU A 33 -18.91 -2.15 -1.81
N HIS A 34 -19.73 -2.71 -0.94
CA HIS A 34 -19.77 -4.15 -0.68
C HIS A 34 -20.14 -4.92 -1.95
N SER A 35 -21.19 -4.52 -2.66
CA SER A 35 -21.61 -5.12 -3.93
C SER A 35 -20.58 -4.89 -5.04
N ALA A 36 -19.89 -3.74 -5.05
CA ALA A 36 -18.81 -3.47 -5.99
C ALA A 36 -17.67 -4.49 -5.83
N MET A 37 -17.22 -4.74 -4.59
CA MET A 37 -16.17 -5.72 -4.34
C MET A 37 -16.66 -7.15 -4.63
N THR A 38 -17.91 -7.49 -4.29
CA THR A 38 -18.52 -8.78 -4.65
C THR A 38 -18.50 -9.01 -6.16
N THR A 39 -18.84 -7.98 -6.94
CA THR A 39 -18.78 -8.02 -8.41
C THR A 39 -17.35 -8.22 -8.92
N CYS A 40 -16.36 -7.50 -8.32
CA CYS A 40 -14.96 -7.70 -8.66
C CYS A 40 -14.48 -9.12 -8.37
N VAL A 41 -14.86 -9.69 -7.23
CA VAL A 41 -14.52 -11.08 -6.86
C VAL A 41 -15.09 -12.06 -7.87
N ALA A 42 -16.37 -11.92 -8.20
CA ALA A 42 -17.04 -12.80 -9.16
C ALA A 42 -16.42 -12.70 -10.57
N ALA A 43 -16.18 -11.48 -11.05
CA ALA A 43 -15.55 -11.25 -12.35
C ALA A 43 -14.10 -11.77 -12.39
N ALA A 44 -13.30 -11.53 -11.34
CA ALA A 44 -11.96 -12.06 -11.26
C ALA A 44 -11.91 -13.59 -11.23
N ALA A 45 -12.90 -14.22 -10.59
CA ALA A 45 -13.05 -15.67 -10.56
C ALA A 45 -13.37 -16.29 -11.93
N THR A 46 -14.01 -15.55 -12.87
CA THR A 46 -14.19 -16.01 -14.26
C THR A 46 -12.94 -15.86 -15.13
N GLY A 47 -11.87 -15.26 -14.60
CA GLY A 47 -10.62 -14.99 -15.34
C GLY A 47 -10.52 -13.57 -15.88
N ALA A 48 -11.49 -12.69 -15.65
CA ALA A 48 -11.39 -11.29 -16.07
C ALA A 48 -10.44 -10.48 -15.19
N ARG A 49 -9.74 -9.49 -15.76
CA ARG A 49 -9.04 -8.46 -15.00
C ARG A 49 -10.04 -7.50 -14.40
N THR A 50 -9.87 -7.18 -13.13
CA THR A 50 -10.78 -6.30 -12.41
C THR A 50 -10.04 -5.17 -11.73
N PHE A 51 -10.63 -3.98 -11.77
CA PHE A 51 -10.16 -2.79 -11.12
C PHE A 51 -11.31 -2.10 -10.38
N THR A 52 -11.02 -1.57 -9.21
CA THR A 52 -11.95 -0.72 -8.46
C THR A 52 -11.21 0.38 -7.71
N ALA A 53 -11.93 1.35 -7.18
CA ALA A 53 -11.38 2.40 -6.36
C ALA A 53 -12.30 2.70 -5.17
N SER A 54 -11.72 2.97 -4.01
CA SER A 54 -12.49 3.29 -2.81
C SER A 54 -11.75 4.26 -1.88
N ALA A 55 -12.41 4.65 -0.81
CA ALA A 55 -11.86 5.52 0.24
C ALA A 55 -12.69 5.38 1.53
N SER A 56 -12.06 5.54 2.71
CA SER A 56 -12.75 5.73 4.00
C SER A 56 -13.87 4.73 4.29
N ALA A 57 -15.09 5.25 4.51
CA ALA A 57 -16.27 4.44 4.80
C ALA A 57 -16.62 3.43 3.69
N GLY A 58 -16.26 3.71 2.42
CA GLY A 58 -16.44 2.76 1.32
C GLY A 58 -15.54 1.54 1.47
N LEU A 59 -14.28 1.75 1.86
CA LEU A 59 -13.37 0.64 2.16
C LEU A 59 -13.83 -0.13 3.41
N ALA A 60 -14.31 0.56 4.43
CA ALA A 60 -14.86 -0.07 5.62
C ALA A 60 -16.13 -0.90 5.31
N LEU A 61 -17.00 -0.40 4.41
CA LEU A 61 -18.22 -1.12 4.02
C LEU A 61 -17.93 -2.41 3.25
N MET A 62 -16.86 -2.46 2.46
CA MET A 62 -16.44 -3.69 1.74
C MET A 62 -15.51 -4.61 2.56
N HIS A 63 -15.28 -4.31 3.84
CA HIS A 63 -14.25 -4.98 4.65
C HIS A 63 -14.36 -6.51 4.66
N GLU A 64 -15.56 -7.07 4.82
CA GLU A 64 -15.80 -8.51 4.73
C GLU A 64 -15.30 -9.08 3.40
N MET A 65 -15.63 -8.40 2.31
CA MET A 65 -15.29 -8.86 0.97
C MET A 65 -13.80 -8.77 0.65
N LEU A 66 -13.02 -7.99 1.40
CA LEU A 66 -11.56 -8.00 1.30
C LEU A 66 -10.99 -9.37 1.68
N PHE A 67 -11.49 -9.96 2.77
CA PHE A 67 -11.09 -11.31 3.20
C PHE A 67 -11.56 -12.39 2.21
N VAL A 68 -12.74 -12.21 1.63
CA VAL A 68 -13.24 -13.13 0.58
C VAL A 68 -12.33 -13.09 -0.64
N ALA A 69 -11.95 -11.90 -1.12
CA ALA A 69 -11.08 -11.74 -2.29
C ALA A 69 -9.71 -12.40 -2.07
N SER A 70 -9.05 -12.09 -0.96
CA SER A 70 -7.72 -12.62 -0.65
C SER A 70 -7.74 -14.12 -0.35
N GLY A 71 -8.76 -14.58 0.38
CA GLY A 71 -8.95 -16.01 0.72
C GLY A 71 -9.29 -16.87 -0.49
N SER A 72 -10.02 -16.31 -1.46
CA SER A 72 -10.32 -16.97 -2.74
C SER A 72 -9.16 -16.88 -3.75
N ARG A 73 -8.07 -16.20 -3.40
CA ARG A 73 -6.87 -16.06 -4.24
C ARG A 73 -7.18 -15.45 -5.60
N VAL A 74 -8.10 -14.48 -5.66
CA VAL A 74 -8.46 -13.75 -6.90
C VAL A 74 -7.70 -12.43 -6.98
N PRO A 75 -6.90 -12.20 -8.02
CA PRO A 75 -6.18 -10.96 -8.22
C PRO A 75 -7.15 -9.83 -8.61
N ILE A 76 -7.16 -8.78 -7.79
CA ILE A 76 -7.95 -7.56 -7.99
C ILE A 76 -7.01 -6.39 -7.72
N VAL A 77 -7.02 -5.37 -8.57
CA VAL A 77 -6.28 -4.13 -8.35
C VAL A 77 -7.25 -3.07 -7.83
N MET A 78 -6.90 -2.43 -6.71
CA MET A 78 -7.72 -1.39 -6.12
C MET A 78 -6.90 -0.13 -5.82
N ALA A 79 -7.36 1.03 -6.27
CA ALA A 79 -6.82 2.32 -5.87
C ALA A 79 -7.55 2.80 -4.60
N ILE A 80 -6.79 3.10 -3.55
CA ILE A 80 -7.32 3.67 -2.30
C ILE A 80 -6.86 5.12 -2.19
N ALA A 81 -7.79 6.05 -2.41
CA ALA A 81 -7.55 7.45 -2.09
C ALA A 81 -7.80 7.65 -0.58
N ASN A 82 -6.74 7.41 0.20
CA ASN A 82 -6.80 7.37 1.66
C ASN A 82 -7.52 8.57 2.27
N ARG A 83 -8.50 8.30 3.10
CA ARG A 83 -9.34 9.29 3.76
C ARG A 83 -9.68 8.84 5.16
N ALA A 84 -9.77 9.82 6.08
CA ALA A 84 -10.16 9.62 7.47
C ALA A 84 -11.47 8.84 7.60
N LEU A 85 -11.50 7.88 8.53
CA LEU A 85 -12.72 7.18 8.91
C LEU A 85 -13.60 8.08 9.80
N SER A 86 -14.92 7.99 9.62
CA SER A 86 -15.89 8.60 10.53
C SER A 86 -15.93 7.83 11.86
N SER A 87 -16.29 8.42 13.00
CA SER A 87 -16.74 9.77 13.31
C SER A 87 -15.67 10.52 14.09
N PRO A 88 -15.57 11.86 14.00
CA PRO A 88 -16.41 12.76 13.21
C PRO A 88 -16.21 12.60 11.71
N LEU A 89 -17.19 13.06 10.89
CA LEU A 89 -17.07 13.05 9.44
C LEU A 89 -15.96 14.00 9.00
N ASN A 90 -14.98 13.48 8.29
CA ASN A 90 -13.93 14.23 7.63
C ASN A 90 -13.75 13.70 6.21
N ILE A 91 -13.56 14.60 5.25
CA ILE A 91 -13.36 14.22 3.84
C ILE A 91 -11.88 14.23 3.42
N HIS A 92 -10.99 14.77 4.26
CA HIS A 92 -9.57 14.89 3.96
C HIS A 92 -8.79 13.61 4.27
N GLY A 93 -7.58 13.54 3.74
CA GLY A 93 -6.75 12.36 3.78
C GLY A 93 -6.12 12.08 5.14
N ASP A 94 -6.24 10.87 5.57
CA ASP A 94 -5.30 10.17 6.47
C ASP A 94 -5.32 8.68 6.09
N GLN A 95 -4.56 7.86 6.78
CA GLN A 95 -4.38 6.46 6.39
C GLN A 95 -5.15 5.47 7.28
N SER A 96 -6.10 5.96 8.09
CA SER A 96 -6.87 5.12 9.01
C SER A 96 -7.68 4.03 8.31
N ASP A 97 -8.17 4.30 7.09
CA ASP A 97 -8.96 3.38 6.29
C ASP A 97 -8.15 2.15 5.83
N SER A 98 -7.02 2.35 5.15
CA SER A 98 -6.18 1.25 4.68
C SER A 98 -5.43 0.55 5.83
N MET A 99 -5.07 1.28 6.89
CA MET A 99 -4.45 0.68 8.08
C MET A 99 -5.44 -0.20 8.85
N ALA A 100 -6.75 0.11 8.85
CA ALA A 100 -7.77 -0.79 9.38
C ALA A 100 -7.93 -2.08 8.57
N ALA A 101 -7.56 -2.06 7.28
CA ALA A 101 -7.63 -3.21 6.37
C ALA A 101 -6.31 -4.00 6.25
N ARG A 102 -5.26 -3.66 7.02
CA ARG A 102 -3.90 -4.22 6.87
C ARG A 102 -3.79 -5.74 7.03
N ASP A 103 -4.72 -6.35 7.77
CA ASP A 103 -4.72 -7.79 8.05
C ASP A 103 -5.69 -8.57 7.16
N SER A 104 -6.24 -7.93 6.11
CA SER A 104 -7.20 -8.55 5.20
C SER A 104 -6.59 -9.48 4.15
N GLY A 105 -5.25 -9.62 4.11
CA GLY A 105 -4.55 -10.45 3.13
C GLY A 105 -4.36 -9.78 1.76
N TRP A 106 -4.47 -8.48 1.69
CA TRP A 106 -4.17 -7.67 0.51
C TRP A 106 -2.74 -7.17 0.55
N ILE A 107 -2.08 -7.14 -0.60
CA ILE A 107 -0.82 -6.41 -0.76
C ILE A 107 -1.13 -4.92 -0.64
N GLN A 108 -0.32 -4.17 0.11
CA GLN A 108 -0.50 -2.73 0.31
C GLN A 108 0.76 -1.97 -0.06
N ILE A 109 0.66 -1.09 -1.07
CA ILE A 109 1.73 -0.21 -1.54
C ILE A 109 1.29 1.24 -1.36
N TYR A 110 2.12 2.05 -0.67
CA TYR A 110 1.89 3.47 -0.45
C TYR A 110 2.78 4.30 -1.36
N VAL A 111 2.17 5.18 -2.13
CA VAL A 111 2.84 5.97 -3.17
C VAL A 111 3.11 7.40 -2.72
N GLU A 112 4.14 8.03 -3.30
CA GLU A 112 4.61 9.37 -2.93
C GLU A 112 3.97 10.49 -3.76
N ASN A 113 3.75 10.27 -5.06
CA ASN A 113 3.30 11.29 -6.02
C ASN A 113 2.44 10.67 -7.13
N ALA A 114 1.87 11.51 -8.00
CA ALA A 114 0.98 11.06 -9.08
C ALA A 114 1.68 10.17 -10.12
N GLN A 115 2.97 10.40 -10.39
CA GLN A 115 3.73 9.53 -11.28
C GLN A 115 3.84 8.11 -10.71
N GLU A 116 4.10 8.00 -9.41
CA GLU A 116 4.19 6.69 -8.76
C GLU A 116 2.82 6.01 -8.67
N VAL A 117 1.70 6.76 -8.58
CA VAL A 117 0.34 6.17 -8.68
C VAL A 117 0.20 5.45 -10.02
N TYR A 118 0.46 6.14 -11.13
CA TYR A 118 0.38 5.55 -12.47
C TYR A 118 1.28 4.32 -12.60
N ASP A 119 2.55 4.47 -12.26
CA ASP A 119 3.54 3.40 -12.39
C ASP A 119 3.19 2.17 -11.52
N SER A 120 2.66 2.41 -10.32
CA SER A 120 2.29 1.34 -9.40
C SER A 120 1.01 0.61 -9.81
N ILE A 121 0.03 1.30 -10.40
CA ILE A 121 -1.17 0.65 -10.94
C ILE A 121 -0.81 -0.29 -12.10
N VAL A 122 0.08 0.12 -12.99
CA VAL A 122 0.55 -0.75 -14.10
C VAL A 122 1.27 -1.98 -13.55
N GLN A 123 2.16 -1.81 -12.57
CA GLN A 123 2.86 -2.92 -11.91
C GLN A 123 1.91 -3.84 -11.13
N ALA A 124 0.86 -3.27 -10.52
CA ALA A 124 -0.06 -3.99 -9.64
C ALA A 124 -0.74 -5.17 -10.33
N PHE A 125 -1.13 -5.03 -11.60
CA PHE A 125 -1.73 -6.14 -12.35
C PHE A 125 -0.76 -7.31 -12.47
N LYS A 126 0.48 -7.04 -12.85
CA LYS A 126 1.50 -8.08 -13.02
C LYS A 126 1.86 -8.75 -11.68
N ILE A 127 1.95 -7.99 -10.61
CA ILE A 127 2.22 -8.51 -9.25
C ILE A 127 1.07 -9.39 -8.78
N ALA A 128 -0.17 -8.90 -8.87
CA ALA A 128 -1.34 -9.61 -8.35
C ALA A 128 -1.62 -10.92 -9.12
N GLU A 129 -1.36 -10.91 -10.43
CA GLU A 129 -1.63 -12.03 -11.35
C GLU A 129 -0.48 -13.06 -11.40
N ASP A 130 0.66 -12.80 -10.77
CA ASP A 130 1.73 -13.79 -10.68
C ASP A 130 1.20 -15.07 -9.99
N LEU A 131 1.44 -16.23 -10.61
CA LEU A 131 0.86 -17.50 -10.14
C LEU A 131 1.35 -17.91 -8.74
N SER A 132 2.54 -17.47 -8.35
CA SER A 132 3.08 -17.73 -7.00
C SER A 132 2.45 -16.81 -5.95
N VAL A 133 1.88 -15.68 -6.37
CA VAL A 133 1.22 -14.67 -5.54
C VAL A 133 -0.29 -14.87 -5.54
N SER A 134 -0.96 -14.65 -6.67
CA SER A 134 -2.43 -14.73 -6.83
C SER A 134 -3.18 -14.08 -5.67
N LEU A 135 -2.89 -12.81 -5.38
CA LEU A 135 -3.48 -12.03 -4.29
C LEU A 135 -3.92 -10.65 -4.79
N PRO A 136 -4.98 -10.11 -4.20
CA PRO A 136 -5.39 -8.74 -4.51
C PRO A 136 -4.41 -7.71 -3.95
N ILE A 137 -4.37 -6.52 -4.55
CA ILE A 137 -3.44 -5.44 -4.24
C ILE A 137 -4.14 -4.09 -4.12
N MET A 138 -3.76 -3.32 -3.09
CA MET A 138 -4.16 -1.94 -2.87
C MET A 138 -3.00 -1.00 -3.19
N ILE A 139 -3.24 -0.02 -4.05
CA ILE A 139 -2.35 1.12 -4.26
C ILE A 139 -2.94 2.29 -3.48
N CYS A 140 -2.27 2.65 -2.39
CA CYS A 140 -2.71 3.64 -1.42
C CYS A 140 -2.07 5.00 -1.73
N LEU A 141 -2.90 6.01 -1.98
CA LEU A 141 -2.48 7.38 -2.26
C LEU A 141 -3.13 8.33 -1.26
N ASP A 142 -2.38 9.33 -0.80
CA ASP A 142 -2.90 10.32 0.15
C ASP A 142 -4.04 11.13 -0.47
N GLY A 143 -5.25 10.96 0.05
CA GLY A 143 -6.44 11.63 -0.41
C GLY A 143 -6.33 13.15 -0.28
N PHE A 144 -6.89 13.89 -1.22
CA PHE A 144 -6.74 15.31 -1.47
C PHE A 144 -5.32 15.76 -1.84
N THR A 145 -4.30 15.32 -1.14
CA THR A 145 -2.90 15.68 -1.46
C THR A 145 -2.50 15.17 -2.84
N LEU A 146 -2.76 13.90 -3.16
CA LEU A 146 -2.44 13.33 -4.48
C LEU A 146 -3.66 13.22 -5.40
N SER A 147 -4.85 12.99 -4.84
CA SER A 147 -6.04 12.79 -5.65
C SER A 147 -6.65 14.07 -6.22
N HIS A 148 -6.27 15.26 -5.73
CA HIS A 148 -6.79 16.57 -6.14
C HIS A 148 -5.69 17.58 -6.48
N SER A 149 -4.42 17.18 -6.47
CA SER A 149 -3.32 17.97 -7.02
C SER A 149 -3.17 17.74 -8.54
N LEU A 150 -2.61 18.72 -9.23
CA LEU A 150 -2.24 18.61 -10.63
C LEU A 150 -0.74 18.43 -10.72
N GLU A 151 -0.32 17.28 -11.22
CA GLU A 151 1.08 16.95 -11.45
C GLU A 151 1.29 16.47 -12.88
N ASN A 152 2.46 16.71 -13.44
CA ASN A 152 2.84 16.15 -14.73
C ASN A 152 3.15 14.67 -14.58
N VAL A 153 2.55 13.84 -15.43
CA VAL A 153 2.75 12.38 -15.45
C VAL A 153 3.24 11.95 -16.84
N ASN A 154 4.36 11.24 -16.88
CA ASN A 154 4.89 10.64 -18.09
C ASN A 154 4.29 9.23 -18.24
N VAL A 155 3.32 9.10 -19.15
CA VAL A 155 2.68 7.83 -19.46
C VAL A 155 3.50 7.04 -20.49
N LEU A 156 3.52 5.71 -20.36
CA LEU A 156 4.07 4.82 -21.38
C LEU A 156 3.06 4.69 -22.54
N SER A 157 3.55 4.28 -23.72
CA SER A 157 2.64 3.93 -24.80
C SER A 157 1.80 2.69 -24.43
N ASP A 158 0.58 2.61 -24.99
CA ASP A 158 -0.32 1.47 -24.77
C ASP A 158 0.33 0.14 -25.11
N ASP A 159 1.13 0.07 -26.19
CA ASP A 159 1.82 -1.14 -26.58
C ASP A 159 2.88 -1.54 -25.56
N SER A 160 3.61 -0.58 -24.97
CA SER A 160 4.57 -0.85 -23.91
C SER A 160 3.89 -1.37 -22.64
N VAL A 161 2.75 -0.78 -22.27
CA VAL A 161 1.96 -1.23 -21.11
C VAL A 161 1.39 -2.63 -21.36
N LYS A 162 0.81 -2.89 -22.55
CA LYS A 162 0.31 -4.21 -22.94
C LYS A 162 1.40 -5.28 -22.91
N ALA A 163 2.56 -4.98 -23.49
CA ALA A 163 3.71 -5.90 -23.50
C ALA A 163 4.23 -6.19 -22.08
N PHE A 164 4.26 -5.16 -21.21
CA PHE A 164 4.73 -5.32 -19.81
C PHE A 164 3.77 -6.13 -18.96
N VAL A 165 2.48 -5.81 -19.00
CA VAL A 165 1.46 -6.50 -18.19
C VAL A 165 1.22 -7.92 -18.74
N GLY A 166 1.24 -8.09 -20.06
CA GLY A 166 1.04 -9.37 -20.74
C GLY A 166 -0.38 -9.92 -20.64
N GLU A 167 -0.56 -11.13 -21.14
CA GLU A 167 -1.82 -11.86 -20.99
C GLU A 167 -1.97 -12.38 -19.56
N ARG A 168 -3.24 -12.43 -19.08
CA ARG A 168 -3.51 -13.01 -17.78
C ARG A 168 -3.36 -14.53 -17.81
N ASN A 169 -2.40 -15.05 -17.06
CA ASN A 169 -2.22 -16.47 -16.84
C ASN A 169 -3.10 -16.94 -15.68
N LEU A 170 -3.79 -18.06 -15.88
CA LEU A 170 -4.57 -18.72 -14.83
C LEU A 170 -3.86 -20.01 -14.40
N PRO A 171 -3.90 -20.36 -13.12
CA PRO A 171 -3.41 -21.65 -12.67
C PRO A 171 -4.21 -22.76 -13.35
N ASN A 172 -3.56 -23.86 -13.68
CA ASN A 172 -4.22 -25.04 -14.24
C ASN A 172 -4.55 -26.04 -13.14
N VAL A 173 -5.70 -26.67 -13.26
CA VAL A 173 -6.15 -27.75 -12.38
C VAL A 173 -6.54 -28.97 -13.18
N LEU A 174 -6.42 -30.13 -12.55
CA LEU A 174 -6.85 -31.40 -13.11
C LEU A 174 -8.31 -31.63 -12.75
N THR A 175 -9.16 -31.82 -13.75
CA THR A 175 -10.57 -32.19 -13.53
C THR A 175 -10.70 -33.64 -13.04
N HIS A 176 -11.86 -34.01 -12.53
CA HIS A 176 -12.15 -35.39 -12.15
C HIS A 176 -11.99 -36.38 -13.31
N GLU A 177 -12.17 -35.93 -14.54
CA GLU A 177 -11.99 -36.73 -15.76
C GLU A 177 -10.52 -36.81 -16.24
N GLY A 178 -9.58 -36.23 -15.49
CA GLY A 178 -8.16 -36.21 -15.83
C GLY A 178 -7.78 -35.17 -16.91
N LYS A 179 -8.65 -34.20 -17.21
CA LYS A 179 -8.40 -33.10 -18.15
C LYS A 179 -7.79 -31.91 -17.41
N THR A 180 -6.74 -31.34 -17.95
CA THR A 180 -6.16 -30.08 -17.45
C THR A 180 -6.92 -28.88 -18.00
N VAL A 181 -7.45 -28.04 -17.12
CA VAL A 181 -8.22 -26.82 -17.47
C VAL A 181 -7.77 -25.64 -16.63
N PRO A 182 -7.95 -24.38 -17.11
CA PRO A 182 -7.70 -23.20 -16.29
C PRO A 182 -8.62 -23.16 -15.06
N PHE A 183 -8.08 -22.81 -13.90
CA PHE A 183 -8.85 -22.64 -12.66
C PHE A 183 -9.63 -21.34 -12.71
N LYS A 184 -10.88 -21.41 -13.12
CA LYS A 184 -11.85 -20.30 -13.20
C LYS A 184 -13.27 -20.82 -13.10
N LEU A 185 -14.22 -19.95 -12.79
CA LEU A 185 -15.64 -20.25 -12.93
C LEU A 185 -16.00 -20.37 -14.42
N ASP A 186 -16.27 -21.58 -14.86
CA ASP A 186 -16.60 -21.92 -16.25
C ASP A 186 -17.71 -22.96 -16.25
N PRO A 187 -18.89 -22.67 -16.85
CA PRO A 187 -19.98 -23.64 -16.93
C PRO A 187 -19.62 -24.94 -17.66
N ALA A 188 -18.66 -24.87 -18.59
CA ALA A 188 -18.20 -26.05 -19.33
C ALA A 188 -17.31 -26.98 -18.49
N ASN A 189 -16.66 -26.43 -17.46
CA ASN A 189 -15.78 -27.15 -16.52
C ASN A 189 -16.09 -26.66 -15.11
N PRO A 190 -17.24 -27.05 -14.53
CA PRO A 190 -17.70 -26.50 -13.25
C PRO A 190 -16.74 -26.83 -12.12
N MET A 191 -16.39 -25.83 -11.31
CA MET A 191 -15.55 -25.95 -10.14
C MET A 191 -15.97 -24.99 -9.02
N THR A 192 -15.62 -25.31 -7.80
CA THR A 192 -15.92 -24.48 -6.65
C THR A 192 -14.75 -23.56 -6.33
N MET A 193 -15.02 -22.27 -6.18
CA MET A 193 -14.08 -21.27 -5.65
C MET A 193 -14.62 -20.75 -4.32
N GLY A 194 -13.75 -20.59 -3.31
CA GLY A 194 -14.15 -20.20 -1.97
C GLY A 194 -15.03 -21.26 -1.28
N PRO A 195 -14.59 -22.52 -1.17
CA PRO A 195 -15.40 -23.59 -0.59
C PRO A 195 -15.62 -23.36 0.91
N VAL A 196 -16.68 -23.96 1.46
CA VAL A 196 -16.80 -24.11 2.91
C VAL A 196 -15.69 -25.05 3.37
N ALA A 197 -14.76 -24.53 4.13
CA ALA A 197 -13.67 -25.31 4.73
C ALA A 197 -13.88 -25.45 6.22
N PHE A 198 -14.05 -26.69 6.66
CA PHE A 198 -14.11 -26.99 8.09
C PHE A 198 -12.70 -27.07 8.70
N GLN A 199 -12.61 -27.37 9.99
CA GLN A 199 -11.37 -27.44 10.76
C GLN A 199 -10.26 -28.30 10.12
N ASN A 200 -10.61 -29.26 9.27
CA ASN A 200 -9.67 -30.17 8.63
C ASN A 200 -8.80 -29.52 7.53
N TYR A 201 -9.26 -28.38 6.94
CA TYR A 201 -8.59 -27.76 5.79
C TYR A 201 -8.49 -26.24 5.86
N TYR A 202 -9.17 -25.57 6.78
CA TYR A 202 -9.19 -24.12 6.87
C TYR A 202 -7.78 -23.54 7.11
N PHE A 203 -7.01 -24.18 7.98
CA PHE A 203 -5.66 -23.74 8.30
C PHE A 203 -4.72 -23.84 7.08
N GLU A 204 -4.80 -24.90 6.31
CA GLU A 204 -4.02 -25.10 5.09
C GLU A 204 -4.32 -24.03 4.03
N PHE A 205 -5.58 -23.65 3.84
CA PHE A 205 -5.93 -22.53 2.97
C PHE A 205 -5.33 -21.22 3.45
N LYS A 206 -5.38 -20.92 4.75
CA LYS A 206 -4.75 -19.73 5.31
C LYS A 206 -3.23 -19.77 5.19
N ARG A 207 -2.61 -20.93 5.37
CA ARG A 207 -1.17 -21.11 5.17
C ARG A 207 -0.75 -20.87 3.70
N GLN A 208 -1.55 -21.33 2.75
CA GLN A 208 -1.31 -21.05 1.32
C GLN A 208 -1.46 -19.57 0.99
N GLN A 209 -2.42 -18.87 1.59
CA GLN A 209 -2.58 -17.43 1.43
C GLN A 209 -1.34 -16.68 1.96
N GLU A 210 -0.85 -17.06 3.12
CA GLU A 210 0.37 -16.51 3.72
C GLU A 210 1.62 -16.78 2.84
N GLU A 211 1.71 -17.95 2.22
CA GLU A 211 2.80 -18.26 1.30
C GLU A 211 2.78 -17.35 0.06
N GLY A 212 1.58 -17.11 -0.51
CA GLY A 212 1.41 -16.13 -1.58
C GLY A 212 1.85 -14.73 -1.18
N MET A 213 1.54 -14.31 0.07
CA MET A 213 1.98 -13.02 0.60
C MET A 213 3.51 -12.94 0.75
N LYS A 214 4.18 -14.00 1.18
CA LYS A 214 5.65 -14.06 1.25
C LYS A 214 6.30 -13.99 -0.12
N ASN A 215 5.77 -14.73 -1.09
CA ASN A 215 6.26 -14.72 -2.47
C ASN A 215 6.13 -13.33 -3.10
N ALA A 216 5.11 -12.57 -2.72
CA ALA A 216 4.88 -11.22 -3.23
C ALA A 216 6.08 -10.29 -2.99
N MET A 217 6.89 -10.45 -1.94
CA MET A 217 8.08 -9.63 -1.73
C MET A 217 9.04 -9.69 -2.91
N LYS A 218 9.40 -10.91 -3.33
CA LYS A 218 10.31 -11.12 -4.46
C LYS A 218 9.68 -10.65 -5.78
N VAL A 219 8.41 -10.97 -6.01
CA VAL A 219 7.69 -10.58 -7.22
C VAL A 219 7.58 -9.06 -7.34
N ILE A 220 7.32 -8.34 -6.24
CA ILE A 220 7.29 -6.87 -6.23
C ILE A 220 8.65 -6.31 -6.67
N GLN A 221 9.76 -6.81 -6.13
CA GLN A 221 11.10 -6.36 -6.49
C GLN A 221 11.43 -6.64 -7.96
N ASP A 222 11.11 -7.83 -8.45
CA ASP A 222 11.38 -8.24 -9.84
C ASP A 222 10.55 -7.42 -10.83
N VAL A 223 9.25 -7.27 -10.60
CA VAL A 223 8.34 -6.46 -11.42
C VAL A 223 8.74 -5.00 -11.39
N HIS A 224 9.12 -4.47 -10.21
CA HIS A 224 9.61 -3.10 -10.08
C HIS A 224 10.91 -2.87 -10.88
N SER A 225 11.86 -3.78 -10.80
CA SER A 225 13.10 -3.73 -11.58
C SER A 225 12.85 -3.81 -13.08
N GLU A 226 11.96 -4.69 -13.53
CA GLU A 226 11.55 -4.82 -14.93
C GLU A 226 10.88 -3.54 -15.44
N TYR A 227 9.96 -2.97 -14.65
CA TYR A 227 9.29 -1.71 -14.96
C TYR A 227 10.28 -0.55 -15.07
N GLY A 228 11.28 -0.50 -14.20
CA GLY A 228 12.34 0.50 -14.24
C GLY A 228 13.14 0.49 -15.55
N LYS A 229 13.34 -0.68 -16.16
CA LYS A 229 14.05 -0.79 -17.45
C LYS A 229 13.26 -0.19 -18.61
N ILE A 230 11.94 -0.25 -18.60
CA ILE A 230 11.10 0.26 -19.68
C ILE A 230 10.69 1.72 -19.48
N SER A 231 10.54 2.13 -18.22
CA SER A 231 10.06 3.49 -17.87
C SER A 231 11.20 4.48 -17.58
N GLY A 232 12.41 3.96 -17.25
CA GLY A 232 13.51 4.77 -16.72
C GLY A 232 13.27 5.28 -15.29
N ARG A 233 12.24 4.81 -14.59
CA ARG A 233 11.85 5.26 -13.26
C ARG A 233 11.99 4.14 -12.22
N SER A 234 12.42 4.51 -11.02
CA SER A 234 12.58 3.57 -9.91
C SER A 234 12.22 4.23 -8.58
N TYR A 235 11.64 3.47 -7.68
CA TYR A 235 11.20 3.88 -6.33
C TYR A 235 11.85 2.95 -5.29
N GLY A 236 13.13 3.21 -5.00
CA GLY A 236 13.94 2.32 -4.17
C GLY A 236 14.08 0.92 -4.80
N ASN A 237 13.90 -0.12 -4.00
CA ASN A 237 13.90 -1.51 -4.46
C ASN A 237 12.48 -2.11 -4.67
N GLY A 238 11.46 -1.25 -4.68
CA GLY A 238 10.06 -1.67 -4.76
C GLY A 238 9.41 -1.91 -3.39
N LEU A 239 10.18 -2.26 -2.38
CA LEU A 239 9.69 -2.49 -0.99
C LEU A 239 9.93 -1.28 -0.10
N ILE A 240 11.14 -0.74 -0.13
CA ILE A 240 11.55 0.46 0.61
C ILE A 240 12.27 1.44 -0.31
N ASP A 241 12.21 2.71 0.01
CA ASP A 241 13.01 3.77 -0.60
C ASP A 241 13.92 4.40 0.47
N ALA A 242 15.21 4.10 0.37
CA ALA A 242 16.25 4.48 1.33
C ALA A 242 16.96 5.75 0.88
N TYR A 243 16.57 6.89 1.43
CA TYR A 243 17.12 8.18 1.07
C TYR A 243 18.23 8.61 2.05
N LYS A 244 19.47 8.68 1.56
CA LYS A 244 20.68 9.06 2.34
C LYS A 244 20.85 8.27 3.64
N LEU A 245 20.58 6.94 3.61
CA LEU A 245 20.65 6.07 4.78
C LEU A 245 22.02 5.45 5.04
N SER A 246 22.91 5.38 4.07
CA SER A 246 24.17 4.61 4.16
C SER A 246 25.03 4.96 5.37
N ASP A 247 25.07 6.23 5.78
CA ASP A 247 25.81 6.77 6.92
C ASP A 247 24.93 7.54 7.91
N ALA A 248 23.60 7.38 7.81
CA ALA A 248 22.67 8.11 8.67
C ALA A 248 22.75 7.65 10.12
N GLU A 249 22.81 8.62 11.03
CA GLU A 249 22.77 8.39 12.49
C GLU A 249 21.35 8.60 13.05
N ILE A 250 20.58 9.48 12.45
CA ILE A 250 19.18 9.71 12.78
C ILE A 250 18.30 9.46 11.55
N VAL A 251 17.22 8.73 11.74
CA VAL A 251 16.37 8.29 10.62
C VAL A 251 14.91 8.55 10.93
N VAL A 252 14.21 9.14 9.96
CA VAL A 252 12.75 9.18 9.95
C VAL A 252 12.22 8.07 9.04
N VAL A 253 11.21 7.34 9.51
CA VAL A 253 10.47 6.33 8.73
C VAL A 253 9.06 6.85 8.50
N CYS A 254 8.60 6.82 7.26
CA CYS A 254 7.23 7.20 6.90
C CYS A 254 6.68 6.39 5.73
N VAL A 255 5.39 6.56 5.45
CA VAL A 255 4.70 6.07 4.25
C VAL A 255 4.04 7.25 3.51
N GLY A 256 3.81 7.09 2.21
CA GLY A 256 3.03 8.05 1.40
C GLY A 256 3.75 9.35 1.06
N SER A 257 2.97 10.38 0.74
CA SER A 257 3.43 11.63 0.10
C SER A 257 4.33 12.52 0.98
N THR A 258 4.25 12.41 2.29
CA THR A 258 5.07 13.22 3.22
C THR A 258 6.56 12.98 3.02
N SER A 259 6.94 11.83 2.44
CA SER A 259 8.34 11.52 2.12
C SER A 259 8.99 12.58 1.21
N GLY A 260 8.25 13.16 0.28
CA GLY A 260 8.77 14.24 -0.58
C GLY A 260 9.26 15.46 0.21
N THR A 261 8.45 15.96 1.14
CA THR A 261 8.85 17.07 2.03
C THR A 261 10.02 16.69 2.94
N LEU A 262 10.02 15.47 3.47
CA LEU A 262 11.10 14.99 4.34
C LEU A 262 12.43 14.84 3.60
N LYS A 263 12.44 14.49 2.31
CA LYS A 263 13.67 14.48 1.48
C LYS A 263 14.33 15.86 1.42
N VAL A 264 13.53 16.92 1.26
CA VAL A 264 14.03 18.30 1.25
C VAL A 264 14.66 18.65 2.61
N ILE A 265 13.99 18.33 3.70
CA ILE A 265 14.51 18.58 5.06
C ILE A 265 15.80 17.79 5.31
N VAL A 266 15.88 16.54 4.87
CA VAL A 266 17.11 15.74 4.96
C VAL A 266 18.24 16.40 4.18
N ASP A 267 17.98 16.96 3.00
CA ASP A 267 18.98 17.67 2.20
C ASP A 267 19.52 18.90 2.91
N GLU A 268 18.63 19.71 3.50
CA GLU A 268 19.01 20.87 4.31
C GLU A 268 19.89 20.46 5.50
N LEU A 269 19.45 19.48 6.28
CA LEU A 269 20.19 18.97 7.43
C LEU A 269 21.56 18.39 7.05
N ARG A 270 21.64 17.71 5.92
CA ARG A 270 22.90 17.19 5.37
C ARG A 270 23.84 18.33 4.96
N SER A 271 23.34 19.43 4.41
CA SER A 271 24.15 20.61 4.12
C SER A 271 24.72 21.29 5.38
N GLU A 272 24.04 21.12 6.51
CA GLU A 272 24.48 21.55 7.84
C GLU A 272 25.42 20.54 8.55
N GLY A 273 25.79 19.45 7.89
CA GLY A 273 26.67 18.41 8.43
C GLY A 273 25.98 17.36 9.31
N VAL A 274 24.65 17.37 9.39
CA VAL A 274 23.87 16.39 10.16
C VAL A 274 23.69 15.10 9.36
N LYS A 275 24.03 13.96 9.93
CA LYS A 275 23.83 12.64 9.31
C LYS A 275 22.39 12.16 9.44
N ALA A 276 21.47 12.90 8.82
CA ALA A 276 20.07 12.57 8.74
C ALA A 276 19.78 11.66 7.55
N GLY A 277 18.77 10.80 7.66
CA GLY A 277 18.28 9.93 6.57
C GLY A 277 16.77 9.74 6.67
N LEU A 278 16.20 9.32 5.56
CA LEU A 278 14.77 8.99 5.44
C LEU A 278 14.61 7.57 4.89
N LEU A 279 13.78 6.76 5.54
CA LEU A 279 13.30 5.49 5.01
C LEU A 279 11.81 5.64 4.69
N ARG A 280 11.47 5.59 3.41
CA ARG A 280 10.07 5.46 2.99
C ARG A 280 9.73 3.98 2.89
N LEU A 281 8.81 3.51 3.72
CA LEU A 281 8.23 2.19 3.63
C LEU A 281 7.18 2.22 2.52
N ARG A 282 7.56 1.76 1.31
CA ARG A 282 6.70 1.75 0.13
C ARG A 282 5.68 0.63 0.21
N THR A 283 6.14 -0.60 0.49
CA THR A 283 5.29 -1.77 0.65
C THR A 283 5.08 -2.04 2.15
N PHE A 284 3.84 -1.90 2.61
CA PHE A 284 3.47 -2.15 4.00
C PHE A 284 3.01 -3.59 4.23
N ARG A 285 2.42 -4.21 3.22
CA ARG A 285 2.08 -5.64 3.18
C ARG A 285 2.47 -6.22 1.82
N PRO A 286 3.29 -7.27 1.79
CA PRO A 286 4.02 -7.89 2.91
C PRO A 286 5.00 -6.92 3.58
N LEU A 287 5.23 -7.10 4.89
CA LEU A 287 6.19 -6.28 5.62
C LEU A 287 7.63 -6.72 5.30
N PRO A 288 8.50 -5.83 4.77
CA PRO A 288 9.87 -6.16 4.39
C PRO A 288 10.81 -6.09 5.60
N VAL A 289 10.72 -7.07 6.50
CA VAL A 289 11.44 -7.08 7.78
C VAL A 289 12.96 -7.04 7.58
N GLU A 290 13.51 -7.84 6.68
CA GLU A 290 14.96 -7.91 6.42
C GLU A 290 15.49 -6.58 5.87
N GLU A 291 14.76 -5.95 4.95
CA GLU A 291 15.12 -4.64 4.40
C GLU A 291 15.10 -3.55 5.47
N LEU A 292 14.07 -3.56 6.36
CA LEU A 292 13.99 -2.64 7.48
C LEU A 292 15.17 -2.81 8.43
N GLN A 293 15.50 -4.04 8.81
CA GLN A 293 16.64 -4.35 9.68
C GLN A 293 17.96 -3.87 9.06
N ASN A 294 18.18 -4.19 7.78
CA ASN A 294 19.40 -3.81 7.07
C ASN A 294 19.54 -2.29 6.90
N ALA A 295 18.45 -1.61 6.56
CA ALA A 295 18.45 -0.16 6.34
C ALA A 295 18.64 0.64 7.65
N LEU A 296 18.13 0.13 8.77
CA LEU A 296 18.10 0.85 10.05
C LEU A 296 19.20 0.44 11.04
N LYS A 297 20.02 -0.55 10.71
CA LYS A 297 21.04 -1.12 11.62
C LYS A 297 22.05 -0.12 12.19
N ASN A 298 22.33 0.96 11.48
CA ASN A 298 23.33 1.97 11.87
C ASN A 298 22.68 3.20 12.55
N ALA A 299 21.36 3.27 12.63
CA ALA A 299 20.66 4.38 13.23
C ALA A 299 20.87 4.41 14.74
N LYS A 300 21.19 5.60 15.28
CA LYS A 300 21.29 5.87 16.73
C LYS A 300 19.93 6.26 17.34
N ALA A 301 19.03 6.84 16.53
CA ALA A 301 17.66 7.15 16.92
C ALA A 301 16.75 7.13 15.69
N ILE A 302 15.52 6.65 15.88
CA ILE A 302 14.52 6.51 14.80
C ILE A 302 13.23 7.18 15.21
N ALA A 303 12.63 7.97 14.30
CA ALA A 303 11.25 8.42 14.42
C ALA A 303 10.41 7.71 13.37
N VAL A 304 9.26 7.18 13.78
CA VAL A 304 8.27 6.61 12.86
C VAL A 304 7.07 7.54 12.82
N MET A 305 6.66 7.92 11.62
CA MET A 305 5.53 8.82 11.38
C MET A 305 4.31 8.05 10.89
N ASP A 306 3.19 8.22 11.58
CA ASP A 306 1.91 7.57 11.28
C ASP A 306 0.82 8.61 11.00
N LYS A 307 0.17 8.54 9.83
CA LYS A 307 -1.08 9.25 9.52
C LYS A 307 -2.33 8.45 9.92
N SER A 308 -2.22 7.70 11.02
CA SER A 308 -3.32 6.92 11.59
C SER A 308 -3.08 6.68 13.07
N MET A 309 -4.13 6.39 13.81
CA MET A 309 -4.05 5.99 15.20
C MET A 309 -4.54 4.57 15.38
N SER A 310 -3.86 3.81 16.23
CA SER A 310 -4.37 2.53 16.74
C SER A 310 -5.03 2.81 18.11
N PHE A 311 -6.33 3.07 18.12
CA PHE A 311 -7.06 3.40 19.34
C PHE A 311 -6.95 2.28 20.37
N GLY A 312 -6.51 2.64 21.59
CA GLY A 312 -6.21 1.66 22.65
C GLY A 312 -4.88 0.91 22.48
N GLY A 313 -4.19 1.07 21.35
CA GLY A 313 -2.81 0.63 21.15
C GLY A 313 -1.82 1.70 21.58
N PHE A 314 -0.53 1.37 21.56
CA PHE A 314 0.55 2.27 21.94
C PHE A 314 1.27 2.82 20.71
N GLY A 315 0.71 3.87 20.08
CA GLY A 315 1.22 4.47 18.84
C GLY A 315 0.45 4.05 17.60
N GLY A 316 1.02 4.28 16.42
CA GLY A 316 0.43 3.97 15.13
C GLY A 316 0.83 2.60 14.55
N ALA A 317 0.21 2.20 13.47
CA ALA A 317 0.40 0.89 12.86
C ALA A 317 1.83 0.71 12.29
N VAL A 318 2.37 1.74 11.61
CA VAL A 318 3.73 1.68 11.06
C VAL A 318 4.76 1.59 12.18
N PHE A 319 4.55 2.35 13.26
CA PHE A 319 5.42 2.31 14.43
C PHE A 319 5.48 0.92 15.07
N HIS A 320 4.35 0.23 15.21
CA HIS A 320 4.32 -1.12 15.75
C HIS A 320 5.15 -2.08 14.89
N GLU A 321 4.97 -2.04 13.58
CA GLU A 321 5.66 -2.94 12.66
C GLU A 321 7.18 -2.67 12.58
N VAL A 322 7.59 -1.41 12.49
CA VAL A 322 9.01 -1.04 12.49
C VAL A 322 9.67 -1.45 13.79
N ARG A 323 9.02 -1.19 14.93
CA ARG A 323 9.54 -1.55 16.24
C ARG A 323 9.65 -3.07 16.41
N HIS A 324 8.63 -3.81 15.98
CA HIS A 324 8.64 -5.27 15.98
C HIS A 324 9.78 -5.83 15.12
N SER A 325 9.97 -5.28 13.91
CA SER A 325 11.03 -5.72 13.00
C SER A 325 12.44 -5.57 13.58
N LEU A 326 12.65 -4.61 14.49
CA LEU A 326 13.96 -4.35 15.11
C LEU A 326 14.14 -4.99 16.49
N TYR A 327 13.12 -5.66 17.04
CA TYR A 327 13.18 -6.16 18.40
C TYR A 327 14.29 -7.19 18.64
N ASP A 328 14.48 -8.11 17.70
CA ASP A 328 15.45 -9.21 17.79
C ASP A 328 16.82 -8.87 17.16
N THR A 329 17.02 -7.62 16.73
CA THR A 329 18.33 -7.18 16.20
C THR A 329 19.32 -6.93 17.33
N GLN A 330 20.63 -7.02 17.02
CA GLN A 330 21.69 -6.74 18.02
C GLN A 330 21.67 -5.29 18.48
N THR A 331 21.45 -4.36 17.55
CA THR A 331 21.30 -2.94 17.85
C THR A 331 19.83 -2.60 18.04
N ARG A 332 19.49 -2.00 19.19
CA ARG A 332 18.11 -1.59 19.51
C ARG A 332 18.09 -0.07 19.71
N PRO A 333 18.12 0.73 18.65
CA PRO A 333 18.09 2.16 18.78
C PRO A 333 16.79 2.62 19.44
N PRO A 334 16.80 3.73 20.18
CA PRO A 334 15.56 4.36 20.62
C PRO A 334 14.65 4.67 19.44
N ILE A 335 13.37 4.27 19.54
CA ILE A 335 12.35 4.52 18.52
C ILE A 335 11.25 5.34 19.15
N VAL A 336 10.88 6.46 18.52
CA VAL A 336 9.73 7.30 18.90
C VAL A 336 8.72 7.34 17.78
N ASN A 337 7.46 7.59 18.12
CA ASN A 337 6.36 7.69 17.16
C ASN A 337 5.85 9.12 17.08
N TYR A 338 5.50 9.56 15.86
CA TYR A 338 4.81 10.81 15.60
C TYR A 338 3.50 10.53 14.89
N ILE A 339 2.39 10.70 15.62
CA ILE A 339 1.05 10.73 15.02
C ILE A 339 0.88 12.12 14.42
N TYR A 340 0.53 12.19 13.13
CA TYR A 340 0.44 13.44 12.40
C TYR A 340 -0.59 13.37 11.28
N GLY A 341 -0.98 14.54 10.74
CA GLY A 341 -1.77 14.64 9.50
C GLY A 341 -3.17 14.05 9.55
N LEU A 342 -3.69 13.70 10.74
CA LEU A 342 -5.02 13.13 10.87
C LEU A 342 -6.09 14.08 10.33
N GLY A 343 -7.01 13.52 9.53
CA GLY A 343 -8.06 14.30 8.88
C GLY A 343 -7.53 15.37 7.93
N GLY A 344 -6.34 15.19 7.36
CA GLY A 344 -5.72 16.10 6.41
C GLY A 344 -5.10 17.35 7.03
N ARG A 345 -4.77 17.32 8.34
CA ARG A 345 -4.04 18.43 8.96
C ARG A 345 -2.69 18.60 8.30
N ASP A 346 -2.43 19.80 7.79
CA ASP A 346 -1.18 20.15 7.16
C ASP A 346 -0.06 20.42 8.18
N HIS A 347 1.18 20.24 7.77
CA HIS A 347 2.38 20.46 8.57
C HIS A 347 3.42 21.24 7.78
N SER A 348 3.91 22.30 8.39
CA SER A 348 4.99 23.08 7.81
C SER A 348 6.32 22.29 7.82
N PRO A 349 7.25 22.59 6.90
CA PRO A 349 8.60 22.03 6.94
C PRO A 349 9.30 22.25 8.28
N ASN A 350 9.08 23.40 8.94
CA ASN A 350 9.64 23.69 10.26
C ASN A 350 9.12 22.76 11.37
N GLU A 351 7.85 22.38 11.32
CA GLU A 351 7.31 21.40 12.29
C GLU A 351 7.90 20.02 12.04
N LEU A 352 8.05 19.60 10.79
CA LEU A 352 8.69 18.34 10.44
C LEU A 352 10.18 18.31 10.80
N ARG A 353 10.88 19.44 10.68
CA ARG A 353 12.29 19.59 11.08
C ARG A 353 12.48 19.32 12.58
N LYS A 354 11.56 19.72 13.44
CA LYS A 354 11.61 19.45 14.89
C LYS A 354 11.69 17.96 15.23
N ILE A 355 11.19 17.08 14.36
CA ILE A 355 11.35 15.64 14.53
C ILE A 355 12.82 15.24 14.50
N PHE A 356 13.57 15.76 13.54
CA PHE A 356 15.01 15.50 13.44
C PHE A 356 15.82 16.14 14.60
N GLU A 357 15.41 17.31 15.06
CA GLU A 357 16.02 17.97 16.23
C GLU A 357 15.84 17.13 17.50
N ASN A 358 14.64 16.56 17.71
CA ASN A 358 14.38 15.62 18.78
C ASN A 358 15.21 14.34 18.63
N LEU A 359 15.35 13.81 17.42
CA LEU A 359 16.18 12.63 17.17
C LEU A 359 17.66 12.90 17.47
N LEU A 360 18.18 14.10 17.16
CA LEU A 360 19.55 14.50 17.53
C LEU A 360 19.74 14.53 19.03
N HIS A 361 18.75 15.03 19.78
CA HIS A 361 18.77 15.00 21.24
C HIS A 361 18.79 13.55 21.76
N ILE A 362 17.89 12.71 21.27
CA ILE A 362 17.82 11.29 21.67
C ILE A 362 19.11 10.55 21.32
N ALA A 363 19.68 10.78 20.14
CA ALA A 363 20.92 10.13 19.72
C ALA A 363 22.12 10.51 20.58
N LYS A 364 22.13 11.74 21.13
CA LYS A 364 23.22 12.25 22.03
C LYS A 364 23.03 11.78 23.45
N THR A 365 21.83 11.75 23.98
CA THR A 365 21.55 11.54 25.41
C THR A 365 21.07 10.13 25.75
N GLY A 366 20.54 9.40 24.75
CA GLY A 366 19.77 8.15 24.94
C GLY A 366 18.39 8.36 25.59
N ASN A 367 18.05 9.59 25.97
CA ASN A 367 16.81 9.91 26.68
C ASN A 367 15.70 10.31 25.69
N LYS A 368 14.52 9.77 25.89
CA LYS A 368 13.27 10.15 25.22
C LYS A 368 12.25 10.55 26.27
N ASP A 369 11.80 11.80 26.25
CA ASP A 369 10.84 12.33 27.22
C ASP A 369 9.49 11.62 27.09
N THR A 370 9.04 11.38 25.86
CA THR A 370 7.87 10.57 25.56
C THR A 370 8.11 9.69 24.34
N GLN A 371 7.35 8.61 24.23
CA GLN A 371 7.50 7.68 23.11
C GLN A 371 6.53 7.96 21.96
N VAL A 372 5.36 8.54 22.26
CA VAL A 372 4.33 8.89 21.26
C VAL A 372 4.08 10.39 21.31
N HIS A 373 4.33 11.06 20.22
CA HIS A 373 4.13 12.49 20.02
C HIS A 373 2.95 12.73 19.10
N TYR A 374 2.23 13.83 19.30
CA TYR A 374 1.15 14.27 18.44
C TYR A 374 1.55 15.57 17.76
N LEU A 375 2.01 15.50 16.52
CA LEU A 375 2.50 16.65 15.79
C LEU A 375 1.32 17.53 15.32
N GLY A 376 1.39 18.82 15.65
CA GLY A 376 0.37 19.80 15.28
C GLY A 376 -0.96 19.68 16.06
N LEU A 377 -1.02 18.88 17.13
CA LEU A 377 -2.16 18.88 18.03
C LEU A 377 -2.29 20.26 18.70
N ARG A 378 -3.49 20.79 18.75
CA ARG A 378 -3.81 22.02 19.51
C ARG A 378 -4.25 21.60 20.91
N GLU A 379 -3.54 22.09 21.90
CA GLU A 379 -3.90 21.95 23.32
C GLU A 379 -4.90 23.03 23.73
#